data_3ff2e4b4d641f36b4af9a28f5216b7be
#
_entry.id   3ff2e4b4d641f36b4af9a28f5216b7be
#
_cell.length_a   1.000
_cell.length_b   1.000
_cell.length_c   1.000
_cell.angle_alpha   90.00
_cell.angle_beta   90.00
_cell.angle_gamma   90.00
#
_symmetry.space_group_name_H-M   'P 1'
#
loop_
_entity.id
_entity.type
_entity.pdbx_description
1 polymer ?
#
loop_
_entity_poly.entity_id
_entity_poly.type
_entity_poly.pdbx_seq_one_letter_code
_entity_poly.pdbx_strand_id
1 'polypeptide(L)'
;MGKTYSTGLQISPTEIQHNMNMFASAARLLMAVPYPPSFDWRKTDEGDYTTPIRDQGKCGSCVAFATVGLMESVSEIARKDTGLQLDLSEAYLFPRGGGNCANGAQFVRMIMAAESGVCDELCCPYTGDWKPCPDYKNRLTAISSYKTLYRADVAKAHIATVGPVMSGMEVYTDFFDYDGGIYSQEYGDFAGNHAVLIVGYDDNEGYWICKNSWGTSWGESGWFRIKQGQCGMGSSFPFYSAAVGSVPPSPSGPTTPDLTVPIDGTFFVTMTKKPATGDAILVVNSKEIGPLTLNEIATAGAFKKGDTIQFDLLGVAHKNSCFPSGWRIWTLRMGDGKYEFRVQEK
;
A
#
# COMPACT_ATOMS: atom_id res chain seq x y z
N MET A 1 11.87 -0.98 27.70
CA MET A 1 11.52 0.24 26.94
C MET A 1 10.29 -0.12 26.12
N GLY A 2 9.21 0.65 26.24
CA GLY A 2 7.98 0.44 25.47
C GLY A 2 8.24 0.62 23.96
N LYS A 3 7.42 -0.01 23.14
CA LYS A 3 7.45 0.20 21.68
C LYS A 3 7.05 1.64 21.39
N THR A 4 7.72 2.26 20.42
CA THR A 4 7.39 3.60 19.92
C THR A 4 7.30 3.55 18.41
N TYR A 5 6.28 4.20 17.84
CA TYR A 5 6.05 4.27 16.41
C TYR A 5 5.98 5.72 15.96
N SER A 6 6.30 5.98 14.70
CA SER A 6 6.27 7.33 14.17
C SER A 6 4.84 7.77 13.83
N THR A 7 4.51 8.97 14.26
CA THR A 7 3.33 9.73 13.85
C THR A 7 3.79 10.90 12.98
N GLY A 8 2.89 11.62 12.30
CA GLY A 8 3.36 12.68 11.41
C GLY A 8 2.26 13.46 10.70
N LEU A 9 1.02 13.38 11.18
CA LEU A 9 -0.05 14.23 10.67
C LEU A 9 0.08 15.63 11.31
N GLN A 10 0.30 16.63 10.45
CA GLN A 10 0.28 18.04 10.86
C GLN A 10 -1.15 18.59 10.74
N ILE A 11 -1.64 19.15 11.81
CA ILE A 11 -2.91 19.88 11.86
C ILE A 11 -2.78 21.03 12.86
N SER A 12 -3.23 22.20 12.50
CA SER A 12 -3.21 23.37 13.37
C SER A 12 -4.42 23.41 14.31
N PRO A 13 -4.33 24.05 15.48
CA PRO A 13 -5.49 24.28 16.35
C PRO A 13 -6.65 25.01 15.63
N THR A 14 -6.31 25.93 14.73
CA THR A 14 -7.32 26.64 13.92
C THR A 14 -8.05 25.70 12.95
N GLU A 15 -7.32 24.76 12.35
CA GLU A 15 -7.90 23.75 11.45
C GLU A 15 -8.77 22.76 12.23
N ILE A 16 -8.33 22.32 13.40
CA ILE A 16 -9.15 21.49 14.31
C ILE A 16 -10.47 22.22 14.64
N GLN A 17 -10.40 23.48 15.05
CA GLN A 17 -11.61 24.26 15.37
C GLN A 17 -12.52 24.45 14.16
N HIS A 18 -11.93 24.68 12.98
CA HIS A 18 -12.70 24.73 11.71
C HIS A 18 -13.41 23.41 11.45
N ASN A 19 -12.73 22.29 11.55
CA ASN A 19 -13.30 20.97 11.35
C ASN A 19 -14.46 20.70 12.32
N MET A 20 -14.28 20.96 13.61
CA MET A 20 -15.35 20.83 14.62
C MET A 20 -16.59 21.65 14.27
N ASN A 21 -16.42 22.89 13.79
CA ASN A 21 -17.52 23.74 13.35
C ASN A 21 -18.22 23.15 12.10
N MET A 22 -17.47 22.58 11.15
CA MET A 22 -18.01 21.94 9.98
C MET A 22 -18.81 20.69 10.35
N PHE A 23 -18.32 19.83 11.26
CA PHE A 23 -19.07 18.69 11.77
C PHE A 23 -20.37 19.13 12.46
N ALA A 24 -20.32 20.14 13.32
CA ALA A 24 -21.50 20.68 14.00
C ALA A 24 -22.54 21.25 13.01
N SER A 25 -22.08 21.88 11.93
CA SER A 25 -22.95 22.41 10.87
C SER A 25 -23.55 21.28 10.04
N ALA A 26 -22.76 20.28 9.66
CA ALA A 26 -23.19 19.14 8.87
C ALA A 26 -24.19 18.25 9.64
N ALA A 27 -24.04 18.11 10.95
CA ALA A 27 -24.96 17.36 11.81
C ALA A 27 -26.40 17.93 11.83
N ARG A 28 -26.57 19.20 11.46
CA ARG A 28 -27.91 19.84 11.35
C ARG A 28 -28.66 19.46 10.07
N LEU A 29 -28.00 18.80 9.11
CA LEU A 29 -28.63 18.31 7.89
C LEU A 29 -29.40 17.02 8.21
N LEU A 30 -30.73 17.10 8.20
CA LEU A 30 -31.65 16.05 8.68
C LEU A 30 -31.81 14.86 7.73
N MET A 31 -31.20 14.86 6.55
CA MET A 31 -31.31 13.74 5.60
C MET A 31 -30.36 12.62 5.99
N ALA A 32 -30.91 11.49 6.41
CA ALA A 32 -30.14 10.25 6.58
C ALA A 32 -29.68 9.73 5.21
N VAL A 33 -28.44 9.33 5.13
CA VAL A 33 -27.90 8.63 3.96
C VAL A 33 -27.97 7.14 4.25
N PRO A 34 -28.70 6.33 3.46
CA PRO A 34 -28.78 4.89 3.72
C PRO A 34 -27.45 4.20 3.41
N TYR A 35 -27.04 3.30 4.28
CA TYR A 35 -25.86 2.42 4.13
C TYR A 35 -26.08 1.12 4.90
N PRO A 36 -25.38 0.01 4.58
CA PRO A 36 -25.49 -1.24 5.33
C PRO A 36 -24.94 -1.09 6.75
N PRO A 37 -25.38 -1.93 7.72
CA PRO A 37 -24.93 -1.84 9.11
C PRO A 37 -23.45 -2.18 9.30
N SER A 38 -22.83 -2.89 8.35
CA SER A 38 -21.39 -3.18 8.33
C SER A 38 -20.89 -3.30 6.90
N PHE A 39 -19.62 -2.99 6.70
CA PHE A 39 -18.94 -3.15 5.42
C PHE A 39 -17.42 -3.27 5.61
N ASP A 40 -16.75 -4.09 4.77
CA ASP A 40 -15.29 -4.29 4.82
C ASP A 40 -14.75 -4.57 3.42
N TRP A 41 -13.95 -3.66 2.86
CA TRP A 41 -13.35 -3.81 1.53
C TRP A 41 -12.36 -4.99 1.43
N ARG A 42 -11.92 -5.56 2.55
CA ARG A 42 -11.09 -6.76 2.59
C ARG A 42 -11.89 -8.05 2.34
N LYS A 43 -13.23 -7.96 2.39
CA LYS A 43 -14.13 -9.13 2.40
C LYS A 43 -15.37 -8.87 1.54
N THR A 44 -15.14 -8.46 0.29
CA THR A 44 -16.24 -8.33 -0.67
C THR A 44 -16.48 -9.65 -1.40
N ASP A 45 -17.60 -9.76 -2.11
CA ASP A 45 -17.91 -10.96 -2.90
C ASP A 45 -16.89 -11.17 -4.02
N GLU A 46 -16.27 -10.09 -4.53
CA GLU A 46 -15.24 -10.12 -5.56
C GLU A 46 -13.82 -10.36 -5.00
N GLY A 47 -13.62 -10.21 -3.70
CA GLY A 47 -12.34 -10.39 -3.02
C GLY A 47 -11.89 -9.20 -2.17
N ASP A 48 -10.59 -9.07 -1.95
CA ASP A 48 -9.93 -8.02 -1.18
C ASP A 48 -9.49 -6.87 -2.11
N TYR A 49 -10.07 -5.69 -1.91
CA TYR A 49 -9.72 -4.46 -2.63
C TYR A 49 -8.73 -3.58 -1.84
N THR A 50 -8.00 -4.16 -0.91
CA THR A 50 -6.98 -3.45 -0.14
C THR A 50 -5.59 -3.97 -0.46
N THR A 51 -4.63 -3.06 -0.55
CA THR A 51 -3.24 -3.41 -0.82
C THR A 51 -2.50 -3.86 0.45
N PRO A 52 -1.33 -4.53 0.33
CA PRO A 52 -0.59 -5.05 1.47
C PRO A 52 -0.25 -3.98 2.52
N ILE A 53 -0.12 -4.40 3.77
CA ILE A 53 0.36 -3.54 4.87
C ILE A 53 1.82 -3.13 4.61
N ARG A 54 2.10 -1.85 4.80
CA ARG A 54 3.42 -1.23 4.65
C ARG A 54 3.96 -0.76 5.99
N ASP A 55 5.24 -0.38 6.01
CA ASP A 55 5.92 0.13 7.21
C ASP A 55 6.63 1.45 6.90
N GLN A 56 6.15 2.54 7.52
CA GLN A 56 6.76 3.87 7.41
C GLN A 56 8.07 4.00 8.19
N GLY A 57 8.39 3.03 9.05
CA GLY A 57 9.58 3.04 9.88
C GLY A 57 9.62 4.25 10.83
N LYS A 58 10.76 4.93 10.88
CA LYS A 58 10.99 6.08 11.77
C LYS A 58 10.64 7.43 11.15
N CYS A 59 10.06 7.45 9.96
CA CYS A 59 9.69 8.68 9.27
C CYS A 59 8.23 9.04 9.53
N GLY A 60 7.93 10.31 9.80
CA GLY A 60 6.57 10.81 10.01
C GLY A 60 5.74 10.90 8.73
N SER A 61 5.75 9.87 7.88
CA SER A 61 5.16 9.84 6.55
C SER A 61 3.76 9.23 6.47
N CYS A 62 3.09 9.00 7.58
CA CYS A 62 1.77 8.35 7.64
C CYS A 62 0.74 8.94 6.67
N VAL A 63 0.77 10.26 6.41
CA VAL A 63 -0.15 10.90 5.48
C VAL A 63 0.09 10.42 4.04
N ALA A 64 1.35 10.17 3.64
CA ALA A 64 1.65 9.60 2.33
C ALA A 64 1.16 8.15 2.22
N PHE A 65 1.39 7.32 3.26
CA PHE A 65 0.90 5.93 3.30
C PHE A 65 -0.63 5.85 3.23
N ALA A 66 -1.33 6.70 3.97
CA ALA A 66 -2.79 6.75 3.89
C ALA A 66 -3.28 7.20 2.51
N THR A 67 -2.61 8.21 1.90
CA THR A 67 -2.98 8.72 0.57
C THR A 67 -2.71 7.68 -0.53
N VAL A 68 -1.55 7.04 -0.50
CA VAL A 68 -1.18 5.97 -1.44
C VAL A 68 -2.13 4.79 -1.30
N GLY A 69 -2.37 4.30 -0.08
CA GLY A 69 -3.31 3.19 0.14
C GLY A 69 -4.75 3.51 -0.30
N LEU A 70 -5.19 4.78 -0.18
CA LEU A 70 -6.47 5.21 -0.75
C LEU A 70 -6.44 5.12 -2.28
N MET A 71 -5.41 5.68 -2.94
CA MET A 71 -5.28 5.68 -4.40
C MET A 71 -5.26 4.27 -4.98
N GLU A 72 -4.54 3.38 -4.34
CA GLU A 72 -4.44 1.96 -4.72
C GLU A 72 -5.80 1.27 -4.64
N SER A 73 -6.44 1.32 -3.47
CA SER A 73 -7.75 0.69 -3.25
C SER A 73 -8.83 1.23 -4.20
N VAL A 74 -8.94 2.55 -4.39
CA VAL A 74 -9.95 3.10 -5.31
C VAL A 74 -9.64 2.78 -6.76
N SER A 75 -8.37 2.54 -7.12
CA SER A 75 -7.99 2.10 -8.46
C SER A 75 -8.40 0.66 -8.73
N GLU A 76 -8.22 -0.24 -7.77
CA GLU A 76 -8.67 -1.64 -7.83
C GLU A 76 -10.19 -1.72 -7.91
N ILE A 77 -10.90 -0.95 -7.08
CA ILE A 77 -12.37 -0.87 -7.08
C ILE A 77 -12.89 -0.35 -8.42
N ALA A 78 -12.30 0.73 -8.95
CA ALA A 78 -12.74 1.31 -10.22
C ALA A 78 -12.56 0.36 -11.42
N ARG A 79 -11.56 -0.52 -11.36
CA ARG A 79 -11.30 -1.54 -12.37
C ARG A 79 -12.02 -2.86 -12.11
N LYS A 80 -12.58 -3.05 -10.93
CA LYS A 80 -13.12 -4.33 -10.44
C LYS A 80 -12.07 -5.45 -10.52
N ASP A 81 -10.85 -5.13 -10.15
CA ASP A 81 -9.68 -6.02 -10.25
C ASP A 81 -8.92 -6.05 -8.93
N THR A 82 -9.19 -7.05 -8.12
CA THR A 82 -8.51 -7.32 -6.84
C THR A 82 -7.09 -7.86 -7.02
N GLY A 83 -6.72 -8.20 -8.24
CA GLY A 83 -5.39 -8.68 -8.62
C GLY A 83 -4.49 -7.60 -9.23
N LEU A 84 -4.96 -6.35 -9.31
CA LEU A 84 -4.23 -5.26 -9.97
C LEU A 84 -2.83 -5.02 -9.38
N GLN A 85 -2.63 -5.31 -8.08
CA GLN A 85 -1.38 -5.15 -7.33
C GLN A 85 -0.69 -3.80 -7.59
N LEU A 86 -1.49 -2.74 -7.64
CA LEU A 86 -0.95 -1.40 -7.76
C LEU A 86 -0.14 -1.08 -6.50
N ASP A 87 1.11 -0.69 -6.67
CA ASP A 87 2.05 -0.36 -5.60
C ASP A 87 2.66 1.00 -5.90
N LEU A 88 2.05 2.06 -5.36
CA LEU A 88 2.47 3.43 -5.58
C LEU A 88 3.49 3.88 -4.52
N SER A 89 4.31 4.85 -4.87
CA SER A 89 5.45 5.27 -4.05
C SER A 89 5.11 6.37 -3.06
N GLU A 90 5.15 6.06 -1.78
CA GLU A 90 5.10 7.05 -0.70
C GLU A 90 6.37 7.92 -0.67
N ALA A 91 7.51 7.34 -1.01
CA ALA A 91 8.78 8.04 -1.11
C ALA A 91 8.76 9.14 -2.20
N TYR A 92 8.05 8.89 -3.29
CA TYR A 92 7.83 9.89 -4.33
C TYR A 92 6.87 10.99 -3.89
N LEU A 93 5.77 10.62 -3.26
CA LEU A 93 4.68 11.52 -2.90
C LEU A 93 5.05 12.42 -1.71
N PHE A 94 5.63 11.86 -0.65
CA PHE A 94 5.81 12.52 0.64
C PHE A 94 6.54 13.87 0.57
N PRO A 95 7.75 13.97 -0.04
CA PRO A 95 8.43 15.26 -0.14
C PRO A 95 7.70 16.24 -1.06
N ARG A 96 6.98 15.76 -2.08
CA ARG A 96 6.19 16.60 -2.98
C ARG A 96 4.97 17.22 -2.33
N GLY A 97 4.37 16.54 -1.35
CA GLY A 97 3.35 17.08 -0.47
C GLY A 97 3.89 17.98 0.65
N GLY A 98 5.18 18.35 0.60
CA GLY A 98 5.84 19.18 1.60
C GLY A 98 6.14 18.45 2.90
N GLY A 99 6.13 17.12 2.89
CA GLY A 99 6.45 16.28 4.04
C GLY A 99 7.94 16.21 4.33
N ASN A 100 8.29 16.06 5.59
CA ASN A 100 9.60 15.66 6.05
C ASN A 100 9.49 14.74 7.26
N CYS A 101 10.46 13.84 7.43
CA CYS A 101 10.36 12.76 8.41
C CYS A 101 10.23 13.23 9.87
N ALA A 102 10.79 14.40 10.20
CA ALA A 102 10.77 14.92 11.56
C ALA A 102 9.43 15.57 11.94
N ASN A 103 8.79 16.24 10.98
CA ASN A 103 7.60 17.05 11.23
C ASN A 103 6.32 16.46 10.64
N GLY A 104 6.43 15.51 9.70
CA GLY A 104 5.26 14.93 9.03
C GLY A 104 4.72 15.79 7.87
N ALA A 105 3.41 15.69 7.59
CA ALA A 105 2.74 16.39 6.49
C ALA A 105 1.25 16.68 6.79
N GLN A 106 0.62 17.49 5.91
CA GLN A 106 -0.81 17.82 5.95
C GLN A 106 -1.57 17.03 4.87
N PHE A 107 -2.80 16.60 5.16
CA PHE A 107 -3.65 15.87 4.19
C PHE A 107 -3.86 16.63 2.89
N VAL A 108 -4.31 17.87 2.96
CA VAL A 108 -4.65 18.64 1.76
C VAL A 108 -3.45 18.81 0.85
N ARG A 109 -2.26 19.10 1.40
CA ARG A 109 -1.04 19.22 0.60
C ARG A 109 -0.64 17.90 -0.05
N MET A 110 -0.84 16.79 0.67
CA MET A 110 -0.53 15.46 0.13
C MET A 110 -1.46 15.09 -1.02
N ILE A 111 -2.77 15.34 -0.86
CA ILE A 111 -3.77 15.12 -1.91
C ILE A 111 -3.47 16.00 -3.14
N MET A 112 -3.18 17.30 -2.95
CA MET A 112 -2.82 18.21 -4.06
C MET A 112 -1.54 17.75 -4.78
N ALA A 113 -0.56 17.21 -4.07
CA ALA A 113 0.62 16.62 -4.70
C ALA A 113 0.25 15.37 -5.52
N ALA A 114 -0.66 14.55 -5.02
CA ALA A 114 -1.14 13.35 -5.70
C ALA A 114 -2.01 13.65 -6.94
N GLU A 115 -2.61 14.84 -7.05
CA GLU A 115 -3.26 15.31 -8.28
C GLU A 115 -2.26 15.48 -9.44
N SER A 116 -0.99 15.75 -9.14
CA SER A 116 0.09 15.79 -10.13
C SER A 116 0.62 14.39 -10.50
N GLY A 117 0.13 13.36 -9.83
CA GLY A 117 0.48 11.96 -10.06
C GLY A 117 1.58 11.43 -9.15
N VAL A 118 1.47 10.13 -8.88
CA VAL A 118 2.39 9.33 -8.06
C VAL A 118 2.91 8.18 -8.91
N CYS A 119 4.22 7.99 -8.99
CA CYS A 119 4.80 6.83 -9.67
C CYS A 119 4.72 5.59 -8.79
N ASP A 120 4.95 4.44 -9.38
CA ASP A 120 4.99 3.18 -8.63
C ASP A 120 6.25 3.07 -7.74
N GLU A 121 6.16 2.17 -6.76
CA GLU A 121 7.20 1.91 -5.75
C GLU A 121 8.51 1.41 -6.38
N LEU A 122 8.44 0.65 -7.50
CA LEU A 122 9.64 0.21 -8.22
C LEU A 122 10.43 1.37 -8.82
N CYS A 123 9.73 2.43 -9.20
CA CYS A 123 10.33 3.63 -9.76
C CYS A 123 10.97 4.55 -8.70
N CYS A 124 10.39 4.61 -7.52
CA CYS A 124 10.91 5.41 -6.42
C CYS A 124 10.72 4.65 -5.08
N PRO A 125 11.57 3.66 -4.81
CA PRO A 125 11.43 2.80 -3.63
C PRO A 125 11.51 3.58 -2.31
N TYR A 126 10.74 3.13 -1.30
CA TYR A 126 10.79 3.67 0.07
C TYR A 126 12.09 3.27 0.78
N THR A 127 13.22 3.65 0.16
CA THR A 127 14.57 3.38 0.63
C THR A 127 15.41 4.64 0.45
N GLY A 128 16.00 5.13 1.46
CA GLY A 128 17.08 6.11 1.52
C GLY A 128 17.01 7.40 0.69
N ASP A 129 17.20 7.38 -0.60
CA ASP A 129 17.46 8.60 -1.38
C ASP A 129 16.25 9.16 -2.15
N TRP A 130 15.14 8.43 -2.20
CA TRP A 130 13.85 8.89 -2.76
C TRP A 130 13.94 9.58 -4.13
N LYS A 131 14.79 9.05 -5.00
CA LYS A 131 14.94 9.52 -6.38
C LYS A 131 14.12 8.65 -7.31
N PRO A 132 13.21 9.24 -8.09
CA PRO A 132 12.45 8.48 -9.06
C PRO A 132 13.33 8.04 -10.25
N CYS A 133 12.92 6.95 -10.88
CA CYS A 133 13.52 6.48 -12.13
C CYS A 133 13.39 7.53 -13.26
N PRO A 134 14.23 7.46 -14.32
CA PRO A 134 14.23 8.47 -15.38
C PRO A 134 12.92 8.61 -16.14
N ASP A 135 12.14 7.53 -16.24
CA ASP A 135 10.87 7.45 -16.98
C ASP A 135 9.63 7.65 -16.09
N TYR A 136 9.80 8.10 -14.84
CA TYR A 136 8.71 8.23 -13.85
C TYR A 136 7.48 8.98 -14.39
N LYS A 137 7.67 9.94 -15.31
CA LYS A 137 6.56 10.72 -15.87
C LYS A 137 5.55 9.88 -16.66
N ASN A 138 5.99 8.73 -17.18
CA ASN A 138 5.13 7.80 -17.92
C ASN A 138 4.41 6.81 -16.99
N ARG A 139 4.68 6.87 -15.69
CA ARG A 139 4.27 5.90 -14.66
C ARG A 139 3.38 6.52 -13.58
N LEU A 140 2.83 7.70 -13.84
CA LEU A 140 2.08 8.47 -12.85
C LEU A 140 0.60 8.07 -12.82
N THR A 141 0.13 7.70 -11.64
CA THR A 141 -1.28 7.59 -11.29
C THR A 141 -1.70 8.83 -10.52
N ALA A 142 -2.76 9.50 -10.92
CA ALA A 142 -3.15 10.79 -10.35
C ALA A 142 -4.56 10.75 -9.73
N ILE A 143 -4.74 11.47 -8.62
CA ILE A 143 -6.06 11.80 -8.10
C ILE A 143 -6.73 12.78 -9.08
N SER A 144 -7.95 12.47 -9.50
CA SER A 144 -8.77 13.32 -10.40
C SER A 144 -9.71 14.25 -9.65
N SER A 145 -10.12 13.86 -8.45
CA SER A 145 -10.93 14.67 -7.55
C SER A 145 -10.87 14.14 -6.13
N TYR A 146 -11.17 14.99 -5.15
CA TYR A 146 -11.30 14.59 -3.76
C TYR A 146 -12.48 15.30 -3.08
N LYS A 147 -12.91 14.76 -1.96
CA LYS A 147 -13.96 15.35 -1.11
C LYS A 147 -13.56 15.27 0.35
N THR A 148 -13.93 16.29 1.11
CA THR A 148 -13.87 16.27 2.57
C THR A 148 -15.27 16.02 3.11
N LEU A 149 -15.42 14.98 3.94
CA LEU A 149 -16.71 14.56 4.48
C LEU A 149 -16.73 14.84 5.98
N TYR A 150 -17.74 15.60 6.41
CA TYR A 150 -17.90 16.03 7.80
C TYR A 150 -19.09 15.34 8.51
N ARG A 151 -19.45 14.13 8.06
CA ARG A 151 -20.49 13.30 8.68
C ARG A 151 -20.08 11.85 8.62
N ALA A 152 -20.19 11.13 9.75
CA ALA A 152 -19.83 9.72 9.82
C ALA A 152 -20.76 8.83 8.97
N ASP A 153 -22.06 9.11 8.93
CA ASP A 153 -23.01 8.39 8.10
C ASP A 153 -22.75 8.58 6.59
N VAL A 154 -22.34 9.80 6.18
CA VAL A 154 -21.93 10.08 4.79
C VAL A 154 -20.64 9.34 4.46
N ALA A 155 -19.68 9.30 5.40
CA ALA A 155 -18.44 8.54 5.22
C ALA A 155 -18.71 7.03 5.11
N LYS A 156 -19.59 6.47 5.94
CA LYS A 156 -20.00 5.07 5.88
C LYS A 156 -20.70 4.72 4.57
N ALA A 157 -21.65 5.57 4.13
CA ALA A 157 -22.29 5.39 2.84
C ALA A 157 -21.27 5.45 1.68
N HIS A 158 -20.28 6.36 1.75
CA HIS A 158 -19.19 6.43 0.79
C HIS A 158 -18.33 5.16 0.79
N ILE A 159 -17.92 4.71 1.99
CA ILE A 159 -17.14 3.46 2.15
C ILE A 159 -17.90 2.28 1.52
N ALA A 160 -19.19 2.14 1.79
CA ALA A 160 -19.95 1.00 1.32
C ALA A 160 -20.28 1.02 -0.18
N THR A 161 -20.17 2.17 -0.86
CA THR A 161 -20.65 2.31 -2.24
C THR A 161 -19.60 2.81 -3.24
N VAL A 162 -18.52 3.43 -2.76
CA VAL A 162 -17.53 4.09 -3.62
C VAL A 162 -16.12 3.59 -3.34
N GLY A 163 -15.68 3.59 -2.07
CA GLY A 163 -14.33 3.18 -1.70
C GLY A 163 -13.93 3.65 -0.30
N PRO A 164 -12.75 3.26 0.17
CA PRO A 164 -12.16 3.68 1.43
C PRO A 164 -12.07 5.19 1.59
N VAL A 165 -11.84 5.66 2.82
CA VAL A 165 -11.57 7.06 3.14
C VAL A 165 -10.37 7.18 4.06
N MET A 166 -9.62 8.26 3.97
CA MET A 166 -8.58 8.60 4.96
C MET A 166 -9.18 9.40 6.11
N SER A 167 -8.61 9.26 7.29
CA SER A 167 -8.82 10.18 8.41
C SER A 167 -7.57 10.34 9.26
N GLY A 168 -7.53 11.42 10.01
CA GLY A 168 -6.59 11.58 11.12
C GLY A 168 -7.12 10.95 12.40
N MET A 169 -6.21 10.71 13.34
CA MET A 169 -6.52 10.37 14.71
C MET A 169 -5.43 10.87 15.65
N GLU A 170 -5.83 11.16 16.89
CA GLU A 170 -4.88 11.33 17.99
C GLU A 170 -4.34 9.96 18.40
N VAL A 171 -3.03 9.89 18.61
CA VAL A 171 -2.37 8.70 19.14
C VAL A 171 -1.96 8.97 20.57
N TYR A 172 -2.25 8.04 21.43
CA TYR A 172 -1.81 7.96 22.82
C TYR A 172 -0.87 6.78 23.00
N THR A 173 -0.07 6.78 24.05
CA THR A 173 1.00 5.77 24.20
C THR A 173 0.46 4.34 24.39
N ASP A 174 -0.77 4.17 24.87
CA ASP A 174 -1.45 2.87 24.95
C ASP A 174 -1.72 2.25 23.58
N PHE A 175 -1.91 3.09 22.53
CA PHE A 175 -2.12 2.62 21.17
C PHE A 175 -0.90 1.90 20.57
N PHE A 176 0.30 2.22 21.05
CA PHE A 176 1.52 1.54 20.61
C PHE A 176 1.54 0.05 20.98
N ASP A 177 0.87 -0.31 22.07
CA ASP A 177 0.79 -1.67 22.59
C ASP A 177 -0.49 -2.41 22.13
N TYR A 178 -1.31 -1.79 21.26
CA TYR A 178 -2.50 -2.44 20.71
C TYR A 178 -2.12 -3.71 19.96
N ASP A 179 -2.75 -4.82 20.27
CA ASP A 179 -2.53 -6.14 19.67
C ASP A 179 -3.83 -6.83 19.19
N GLY A 180 -5.00 -6.19 19.42
CA GLY A 180 -6.30 -6.68 18.95
C GLY A 180 -7.49 -6.14 19.73
N GLY A 181 -8.68 -6.47 19.26
CA GLY A 181 -9.95 -6.02 19.84
C GLY A 181 -10.40 -4.66 19.30
N ILE A 182 -11.39 -4.04 19.95
CA ILE A 182 -11.86 -2.71 19.57
C ILE A 182 -11.14 -1.70 20.46
N TYR A 183 -10.18 -0.96 19.86
CA TYR A 183 -9.43 0.07 20.58
C TYR A 183 -10.35 1.20 21.04
N SER A 184 -10.21 1.57 22.28
CA SER A 184 -10.74 2.78 22.90
C SER A 184 -9.62 3.35 23.78
N GLN A 185 -9.26 4.61 23.61
CA GLN A 185 -8.22 5.23 24.43
C GLN A 185 -8.66 5.21 25.90
N GLU A 186 -7.82 4.64 26.75
CA GLU A 186 -8.10 4.49 28.19
C GLU A 186 -7.05 5.15 29.06
N TYR A 187 -5.79 5.17 28.62
CA TYR A 187 -4.66 5.73 29.36
C TYR A 187 -3.54 6.21 28.44
N GLY A 188 -2.48 6.71 28.99
CA GLY A 188 -1.28 7.12 28.27
C GLY A 188 -1.26 8.59 27.88
N ASP A 189 -0.06 9.05 27.53
CA ASP A 189 0.18 10.41 27.10
C ASP A 189 -0.07 10.59 25.62
N PHE A 190 -0.48 11.78 25.20
CA PHE A 190 -0.58 12.13 23.79
C PHE A 190 0.78 12.01 23.10
N ALA A 191 0.84 11.20 22.04
CA ALA A 191 2.07 10.88 21.31
C ALA A 191 2.13 11.52 19.92
N GLY A 192 1.06 12.17 19.48
CA GLY A 192 1.00 12.88 18.19
C GLY A 192 -0.24 12.55 17.38
N ASN A 193 -0.37 13.21 16.23
CA ASN A 193 -1.44 12.92 15.29
C ASN A 193 -0.95 11.98 14.19
N HIS A 194 -1.83 11.07 13.77
CA HIS A 194 -1.54 10.01 12.82
C HIS A 194 -2.59 9.97 11.71
N ALA A 195 -2.19 9.54 10.54
CA ALA A 195 -3.08 9.37 9.39
C ALA A 195 -3.25 7.89 9.08
N VAL A 196 -4.49 7.47 8.84
CA VAL A 196 -4.85 6.08 8.56
C VAL A 196 -5.85 5.98 7.42
N LEU A 197 -5.96 4.79 6.80
CA LEU A 197 -6.97 4.49 5.81
C LEU A 197 -8.10 3.69 6.47
N ILE A 198 -9.33 4.17 6.38
CA ILE A 198 -10.52 3.47 6.87
C ILE A 198 -11.11 2.68 5.70
N VAL A 199 -11.10 1.36 5.81
CA VAL A 199 -11.55 0.44 4.76
C VAL A 199 -12.91 -0.19 5.05
N GLY A 200 -13.44 0.04 6.24
CA GLY A 200 -14.72 -0.53 6.65
C GLY A 200 -15.20 -0.01 7.99
N TYR A 201 -16.33 -0.55 8.41
CA TYR A 201 -16.97 -0.24 9.69
C TYR A 201 -17.94 -1.35 10.10
N ASP A 202 -18.30 -1.37 11.37
CA ASP A 202 -19.41 -2.17 11.91
C ASP A 202 -20.18 -1.31 12.91
N ASP A 203 -21.47 -1.02 12.62
CA ASP A 203 -22.33 -0.23 13.49
C ASP A 203 -22.98 -1.05 14.58
N ASN A 204 -23.05 -2.38 14.44
CA ASN A 204 -23.59 -3.25 15.49
C ASN A 204 -22.64 -3.28 16.69
N GLU A 205 -21.33 -3.26 16.43
CA GLU A 205 -20.29 -3.22 17.46
C GLU A 205 -19.67 -1.84 17.64
N GLY A 206 -19.96 -0.88 16.74
CA GLY A 206 -19.61 0.54 16.86
C GLY A 206 -18.15 0.86 16.60
N TYR A 207 -17.50 0.27 15.57
CA TYR A 207 -16.10 0.51 15.25
C TYR A 207 -15.84 0.81 13.77
N TRP A 208 -14.66 1.40 13.53
CA TRP A 208 -14.04 1.54 12.21
C TRP A 208 -12.98 0.45 12.02
N ILE A 209 -12.79 0.01 10.77
CA ILE A 209 -11.75 -0.92 10.36
C ILE A 209 -10.68 -0.10 9.62
N CYS A 210 -9.46 -0.09 10.15
CA CYS A 210 -8.41 0.79 9.70
C CYS A 210 -7.15 0.04 9.27
N LYS A 211 -6.55 0.47 8.15
CA LYS A 211 -5.22 0.07 7.69
C LYS A 211 -4.19 1.02 8.29
N ASN A 212 -3.23 0.46 9.01
CA ASN A 212 -2.09 1.19 9.57
C ASN A 212 -0.85 1.08 8.67
N SER A 213 0.19 1.83 9.02
CA SER A 213 1.48 1.89 8.32
C SER A 213 2.68 1.60 9.24
N TRP A 214 2.51 0.68 10.20
CA TRP A 214 3.54 0.29 11.18
C TRP A 214 4.00 -1.17 11.03
N GLY A 215 3.84 -1.72 9.81
CA GLY A 215 4.20 -3.10 9.50
C GLY A 215 3.22 -4.13 10.06
N THR A 216 3.40 -5.37 9.63
CA THR A 216 2.49 -6.50 9.98
C THR A 216 2.72 -7.06 11.38
N SER A 217 3.78 -6.65 12.07
CA SER A 217 4.06 -7.09 13.44
C SER A 217 3.31 -6.29 14.52
N TRP A 218 2.60 -5.23 14.13
CA TRP A 218 1.79 -4.40 14.99
C TRP A 218 0.31 -4.70 14.82
N GLY A 219 -0.45 -4.63 15.91
CA GLY A 219 -1.89 -4.78 15.93
C GLY A 219 -2.38 -6.09 15.31
N GLU A 220 -3.52 -6.05 14.67
CA GLU A 220 -4.13 -7.19 13.96
C GLU A 220 -3.42 -7.41 12.59
N SER A 221 -2.15 -7.78 12.59
CA SER A 221 -1.30 -7.92 11.39
C SER A 221 -1.22 -6.62 10.56
N GLY A 222 -1.07 -5.47 11.23
CA GLY A 222 -0.99 -4.14 10.63
C GLY A 222 -2.34 -3.42 10.50
N TRP A 223 -3.43 -4.08 10.88
CA TRP A 223 -4.77 -3.52 10.94
C TRP A 223 -5.16 -3.19 12.38
N PHE A 224 -6.19 -2.39 12.55
CA PHE A 224 -6.82 -2.18 13.85
C PHE A 224 -8.30 -1.85 13.70
N ARG A 225 -9.03 -2.09 14.78
CA ARG A 225 -10.42 -1.66 14.93
C ARG A 225 -10.47 -0.61 16.03
N ILE A 226 -11.09 0.52 15.75
CA ILE A 226 -11.22 1.63 16.71
C ILE A 226 -12.67 1.99 16.92
N LYS A 227 -13.08 2.15 18.16
CA LYS A 227 -14.43 2.57 18.52
C LYS A 227 -14.74 3.91 17.85
N GLN A 228 -15.92 4.02 17.25
CA GLN A 228 -16.39 5.23 16.60
C GLN A 228 -16.43 6.40 17.58
N GLY A 229 -15.99 7.58 17.13
CA GLY A 229 -15.91 8.79 17.95
C GLY A 229 -14.68 8.88 18.88
N GLN A 230 -13.78 7.88 18.87
CA GLN A 230 -12.54 7.94 19.63
C GLN A 230 -11.43 8.70 18.88
N CYS A 231 -10.47 9.22 19.61
CA CYS A 231 -9.23 9.85 19.12
C CYS A 231 -9.49 10.96 18.09
N GLY A 232 -10.58 11.68 18.20
CA GLY A 232 -10.94 12.79 17.33
C GLY A 232 -11.40 12.41 15.91
N MET A 233 -11.43 11.10 15.58
CA MET A 233 -11.87 10.62 14.28
C MET A 233 -13.37 10.89 14.06
N GLY A 234 -13.69 11.63 12.99
CA GLY A 234 -15.06 12.05 12.73
C GLY A 234 -15.58 13.22 13.60
N SER A 235 -14.66 13.95 14.26
CA SER A 235 -14.99 15.16 15.01
C SER A 235 -13.92 16.26 14.81
N SER A 236 -12.68 16.03 15.18
CA SER A 236 -11.55 16.92 14.92
C SER A 236 -10.89 16.64 13.58
N PHE A 237 -10.95 15.39 13.14
CA PHE A 237 -10.39 14.94 11.86
C PHE A 237 -11.52 14.51 10.93
N PRO A 238 -11.71 15.20 9.78
CA PRO A 238 -12.67 14.81 8.77
C PRO A 238 -12.22 13.57 8.00
N PHE A 239 -13.14 13.04 7.20
CA PHE A 239 -12.84 11.96 6.30
C PHE A 239 -12.53 12.53 4.91
N TYR A 240 -11.49 12.00 4.25
CA TYR A 240 -11.09 12.39 2.91
C TYR A 240 -11.28 11.21 1.96
N SER A 241 -12.03 11.43 0.91
CA SER A 241 -12.17 10.50 -0.20
C SER A 241 -11.48 11.04 -1.44
N ALA A 242 -11.05 10.16 -2.32
CA ALA A 242 -10.54 10.54 -3.62
C ALA A 242 -11.09 9.64 -4.72
N ALA A 243 -11.10 10.16 -5.94
CA ALA A 243 -11.22 9.37 -7.16
C ALA A 243 -9.89 9.45 -7.91
N VAL A 244 -9.50 8.35 -8.51
CA VAL A 244 -8.32 8.29 -9.36
C VAL A 244 -8.74 8.48 -10.81
N GLY A 245 -7.95 9.22 -11.57
CA GLY A 245 -8.12 9.39 -13.02
C GLY A 245 -7.79 8.11 -13.80
N SER A 246 -7.40 8.26 -15.04
CA SER A 246 -6.86 7.13 -15.80
C SER A 246 -5.60 6.63 -15.09
N VAL A 247 -5.71 5.48 -14.43
CA VAL A 247 -4.52 4.74 -14.01
C VAL A 247 -3.78 4.38 -15.29
N PRO A 248 -2.53 4.76 -15.50
CA PRO A 248 -1.74 4.20 -16.59
C PRO A 248 -1.95 2.68 -16.56
N PRO A 249 -2.04 1.99 -17.69
CA PRO A 249 -2.00 0.54 -17.65
C PRO A 249 -0.85 0.20 -16.72
N SER A 250 -1.12 -0.62 -15.69
CA SER A 250 -0.06 -1.03 -14.72
C SER A 250 1.18 -1.18 -15.54
N PRO A 251 2.29 -0.46 -15.24
CA PRO A 251 3.45 -0.55 -16.10
C PRO A 251 3.59 -2.02 -16.33
N SER A 252 3.29 -2.48 -17.56
CA SER A 252 3.28 -3.88 -17.94
C SER A 252 4.44 -4.43 -17.20
N GLY A 253 4.12 -5.14 -16.08
CA GLY A 253 4.96 -5.28 -14.90
C GLY A 253 6.37 -5.39 -15.38
N PRO A 254 7.33 -4.71 -14.91
CA PRO A 254 8.54 -4.19 -15.53
C PRO A 254 8.83 -5.05 -16.71
N THR A 255 8.66 -4.51 -17.95
CA THR A 255 8.78 -5.30 -19.18
C THR A 255 9.93 -6.17 -18.88
N THR A 256 9.62 -7.39 -18.49
CA THR A 256 10.45 -8.29 -17.67
C THR A 256 11.85 -8.02 -18.11
N PRO A 257 12.73 -7.39 -17.32
CA PRO A 257 13.95 -6.86 -17.88
C PRO A 257 14.49 -8.04 -18.62
N ASP A 258 14.52 -7.95 -19.95
CA ASP A 258 15.04 -9.04 -20.77
C ASP A 258 16.31 -9.44 -20.08
N LEU A 259 16.26 -10.47 -19.24
CA LEU A 259 17.40 -10.94 -18.49
C LEU A 259 18.32 -11.51 -19.55
N THR A 260 19.05 -10.61 -20.19
CA THR A 260 20.07 -10.98 -21.15
C THR A 260 21.11 -11.77 -20.35
N VAL A 261 21.24 -13.02 -20.61
CA VAL A 261 22.22 -13.87 -19.97
C VAL A 261 23.61 -13.28 -20.29
N PRO A 262 24.35 -12.79 -19.29
CA PRO A 262 25.61 -12.07 -19.55
C PRO A 262 26.76 -13.00 -19.93
N ILE A 263 26.55 -14.31 -19.85
CA ILE A 263 27.59 -15.34 -20.03
C ILE A 263 26.99 -16.63 -20.61
N ASP A 264 27.80 -17.43 -21.25
CA ASP A 264 27.43 -18.81 -21.62
C ASP A 264 27.36 -19.69 -20.35
N GLY A 265 26.37 -20.53 -20.24
CA GLY A 265 26.22 -21.39 -19.06
C GLY A 265 24.98 -22.28 -19.07
N THR A 266 24.81 -23.01 -17.99
CA THR A 266 23.62 -23.81 -17.73
C THR A 266 22.76 -23.09 -16.70
N PHE A 267 21.50 -22.95 -16.95
CA PHE A 267 20.57 -22.23 -16.12
C PHE A 267 19.73 -23.19 -15.26
N PHE A 268 19.71 -22.94 -13.96
CA PHE A 268 18.93 -23.70 -12.99
C PHE A 268 17.92 -22.79 -12.33
N VAL A 269 16.68 -23.23 -12.25
CA VAL A 269 15.60 -22.51 -11.53
C VAL A 269 15.13 -23.36 -10.37
N THR A 270 15.10 -22.78 -9.19
CA THR A 270 14.53 -23.42 -8.01
C THR A 270 13.46 -22.51 -7.43
N MET A 271 12.23 -23.02 -7.32
CA MET A 271 11.18 -22.35 -6.56
C MET A 271 11.38 -22.64 -5.06
N THR A 272 11.71 -21.63 -4.29
CA THR A 272 11.95 -21.78 -2.83
C THR A 272 10.72 -21.47 -1.99
N LYS A 273 9.68 -20.85 -2.59
CA LYS A 273 8.38 -20.62 -1.95
C LYS A 273 7.30 -20.62 -3.05
N LYS A 274 6.29 -21.46 -2.88
CA LYS A 274 5.14 -21.53 -3.82
C LYS A 274 4.25 -20.30 -3.63
N PRO A 275 3.74 -19.65 -4.71
CA PRO A 275 2.68 -18.65 -4.63
C PRO A 275 1.43 -19.22 -3.95
N ALA A 276 0.67 -18.39 -3.25
CA ALA A 276 -0.59 -18.81 -2.60
C ALA A 276 -1.63 -19.25 -3.63
N THR A 277 -1.62 -18.65 -4.82
CA THR A 277 -2.54 -18.96 -5.92
C THR A 277 -1.78 -19.12 -7.23
N GLY A 278 -2.14 -20.15 -7.99
CA GLY A 278 -1.63 -20.41 -9.34
C GLY A 278 -0.34 -21.22 -9.40
N ASP A 279 0.02 -21.61 -10.61
CA ASP A 279 1.26 -22.29 -10.93
C ASP A 279 2.25 -21.32 -11.57
N ALA A 280 3.52 -21.45 -11.24
CA ALA A 280 4.57 -20.67 -11.86
C ALA A 280 4.99 -21.35 -13.19
N ILE A 281 4.93 -20.59 -14.27
CA ILE A 281 5.40 -21.05 -15.59
C ILE A 281 6.65 -20.27 -15.93
N LEU A 282 7.72 -20.97 -16.29
CA LEU A 282 8.94 -20.38 -16.80
C LEU A 282 8.93 -20.43 -18.32
N VAL A 283 9.05 -19.27 -18.96
CA VAL A 283 9.19 -19.17 -20.42
C VAL A 283 10.63 -18.81 -20.76
N VAL A 284 11.29 -19.64 -21.54
CA VAL A 284 12.67 -19.42 -21.97
C VAL A 284 12.74 -19.50 -23.48
N ASN A 285 13.24 -18.45 -24.15
CA ASN A 285 13.30 -18.35 -25.61
C ASN A 285 11.97 -18.75 -26.29
N SER A 286 10.85 -18.21 -25.77
CA SER A 286 9.49 -18.51 -26.21
C SER A 286 9.02 -19.97 -26.03
N LYS A 287 9.72 -20.75 -25.21
CA LYS A 287 9.35 -22.14 -24.89
C LYS A 287 8.94 -22.22 -23.41
N GLU A 288 7.70 -22.62 -23.16
CA GLU A 288 7.23 -22.90 -21.80
C GLU A 288 7.98 -24.10 -21.20
N ILE A 289 8.53 -23.90 -20.00
CA ILE A 289 9.06 -24.97 -19.17
C ILE A 289 8.06 -25.15 -18.03
N GLY A 290 7.13 -26.06 -18.17
CA GLY A 290 5.96 -26.48 -17.38
C GLY A 290 5.81 -25.94 -15.97
N PRO A 291 4.74 -26.24 -15.26
CA PRO A 291 4.56 -25.75 -13.89
C PRO A 291 5.69 -26.26 -12.99
N LEU A 292 6.35 -25.32 -12.27
CA LEU A 292 7.39 -25.64 -11.30
C LEU A 292 6.76 -26.05 -9.96
N THR A 293 7.20 -27.17 -9.40
CA THR A 293 6.83 -27.56 -8.05
C THR A 293 7.83 -27.00 -7.01
N LEU A 294 7.38 -26.82 -5.77
CA LEU A 294 8.21 -26.29 -4.70
C LEU A 294 9.45 -27.18 -4.51
N ASN A 295 10.63 -26.56 -4.47
CA ASN A 295 11.95 -27.21 -4.37
C ASN A 295 12.36 -28.10 -5.57
N GLU A 296 11.62 -28.12 -6.66
CA GLU A 296 12.06 -28.76 -7.88
C GLU A 296 13.13 -27.90 -8.56
N ILE A 297 14.21 -28.55 -8.99
CA ILE A 297 15.26 -27.91 -9.78
C ILE A 297 14.96 -28.21 -11.25
N ALA A 298 14.51 -27.18 -11.98
CA ALA A 298 14.34 -27.29 -13.42
C ALA A 298 15.63 -26.85 -14.12
N THR A 299 16.13 -27.68 -15.03
CA THR A 299 17.25 -27.32 -15.90
C THR A 299 16.68 -26.75 -17.19
N ALA A 300 16.87 -25.45 -17.40
CA ALA A 300 16.37 -24.77 -18.59
C ALA A 300 17.27 -24.96 -19.84
N GLY A 301 18.34 -25.73 -19.73
CA GLY A 301 19.28 -26.04 -20.82
C GLY A 301 20.52 -25.13 -20.84
N ALA A 302 21.33 -25.24 -21.87
CA ALA A 302 22.50 -24.41 -22.09
C ALA A 302 22.12 -23.10 -22.80
N PHE A 303 22.55 -21.97 -22.25
CA PHE A 303 22.33 -20.64 -22.79
C PHE A 303 23.62 -20.05 -23.34
N LYS A 304 23.48 -19.19 -24.34
CA LYS A 304 24.59 -18.39 -24.86
C LYS A 304 24.47 -16.94 -24.35
N LYS A 305 25.59 -16.27 -24.25
CA LYS A 305 25.62 -14.84 -23.94
C LYS A 305 24.72 -14.09 -24.94
N GLY A 306 23.73 -13.37 -24.40
CA GLY A 306 22.76 -12.62 -25.18
C GLY A 306 21.38 -13.26 -25.33
N ASP A 307 21.20 -14.51 -24.89
CA ASP A 307 19.88 -15.14 -24.85
C ASP A 307 18.97 -14.39 -23.84
N THR A 308 17.72 -14.26 -24.20
CA THR A 308 16.71 -13.55 -23.41
C THR A 308 15.86 -14.54 -22.63
N ILE A 309 15.65 -14.28 -21.35
CA ILE A 309 14.76 -15.05 -20.49
C ILE A 309 13.57 -14.16 -20.11
N GLN A 310 12.38 -14.56 -20.53
CA GLN A 310 11.12 -13.93 -20.18
C GLN A 310 10.42 -14.72 -19.08
N PHE A 311 9.93 -14.00 -18.05
CA PHE A 311 9.10 -14.57 -16.99
C PHE A 311 7.70 -13.99 -17.14
N ASP A 312 6.73 -14.82 -17.39
CA ASP A 312 5.34 -14.42 -17.55
C ASP A 312 4.62 -14.54 -16.19
N LEU A 313 4.97 -13.64 -15.25
CA LEU A 313 4.44 -13.67 -13.89
C LEU A 313 4.28 -12.25 -13.31
N LEU A 314 3.16 -12.01 -12.70
CA LEU A 314 2.73 -10.75 -12.09
C LEU A 314 3.51 -10.44 -10.80
N GLY A 315 4.22 -9.33 -10.77
CA GLY A 315 4.82 -8.69 -9.59
C GLY A 315 6.21 -9.20 -9.16
N VAL A 316 7.27 -8.43 -9.45
CA VAL A 316 8.66 -8.87 -9.21
C VAL A 316 9.48 -7.85 -8.43
N ALA A 317 10.21 -8.30 -7.39
CA ALA A 317 11.30 -7.56 -6.78
C ALA A 317 12.65 -8.25 -7.03
N HIS A 318 13.65 -7.52 -7.53
CA HIS A 318 14.96 -8.04 -7.87
C HIS A 318 16.01 -7.78 -6.78
N LYS A 319 16.87 -8.77 -6.53
CA LYS A 319 18.10 -8.57 -5.77
C LYS A 319 19.24 -9.37 -6.39
N ASN A 320 20.29 -8.68 -6.82
CA ASN A 320 21.50 -9.30 -7.37
C ASN A 320 22.55 -9.58 -6.26
N SER A 321 23.10 -10.79 -6.25
CA SER A 321 24.23 -11.15 -5.40
C SER A 321 25.30 -11.84 -6.26
N CYS A 322 26.55 -11.35 -6.21
CA CYS A 322 27.69 -12.01 -6.84
C CYS A 322 28.43 -12.86 -5.82
N PHE A 323 28.77 -14.09 -6.19
CA PHE A 323 29.59 -15.00 -5.38
C PHE A 323 30.98 -15.20 -6.00
N PRO A 324 32.02 -15.40 -5.17
CA PRO A 324 33.42 -15.49 -5.63
C PRO A 324 33.76 -16.74 -6.46
N SER A 325 32.83 -17.66 -6.68
CA SER A 325 33.11 -19.01 -7.23
C SER A 325 32.55 -19.24 -8.63
N GLY A 326 32.39 -18.21 -9.46
CA GLY A 326 31.86 -18.38 -10.82
C GLY A 326 30.36 -18.63 -10.91
N TRP A 327 29.63 -18.52 -9.81
CA TRP A 327 28.17 -18.61 -9.75
C TRP A 327 27.57 -17.24 -9.62
N ARG A 328 26.52 -16.98 -10.38
CA ARG A 328 25.66 -15.80 -10.18
C ARG A 328 24.30 -16.26 -9.72
N ILE A 329 23.81 -15.67 -8.64
CA ILE A 329 22.49 -15.98 -8.07
C ILE A 329 21.64 -14.73 -8.17
N TRP A 330 20.46 -14.87 -8.77
CA TRP A 330 19.40 -13.87 -8.73
C TRP A 330 18.24 -14.41 -7.91
N THR A 331 17.71 -13.61 -7.04
CA THR A 331 16.48 -13.92 -6.32
C THR A 331 15.35 -13.08 -6.87
N LEU A 332 14.32 -13.75 -7.37
CA LEU A 332 13.11 -13.15 -7.86
C LEU A 332 12.01 -13.35 -6.81
N ARG A 333 11.30 -12.30 -6.45
CA ARG A 333 10.06 -12.41 -5.69
C ARG A 333 8.91 -12.08 -6.62
N MET A 334 7.92 -12.98 -6.67
CA MET A 334 6.73 -12.82 -7.50
C MET A 334 5.52 -13.10 -6.63
N GLY A 335 4.74 -12.07 -6.34
CA GLY A 335 3.70 -12.16 -5.35
C GLY A 335 4.26 -12.60 -3.99
N ASP A 336 3.70 -13.64 -3.39
CA ASP A 336 4.19 -14.29 -2.18
C ASP A 336 5.24 -15.40 -2.45
N GLY A 337 5.57 -15.67 -3.72
CA GLY A 337 6.57 -16.64 -4.15
C GLY A 337 8.00 -16.08 -4.11
N LYS A 338 8.96 -16.96 -3.87
CA LYS A 338 10.39 -16.65 -3.96
C LYS A 338 11.06 -17.66 -4.90
N TYR A 339 11.75 -17.17 -5.91
CA TYR A 339 12.50 -17.96 -6.88
C TYR A 339 13.97 -17.61 -6.79
N GLU A 340 14.81 -18.62 -6.87
CA GLU A 340 16.26 -18.46 -6.87
C GLU A 340 16.81 -19.00 -8.20
N PHE A 341 17.54 -18.16 -8.90
CA PHE A 341 18.20 -18.50 -10.15
C PHE A 341 19.69 -18.60 -9.94
N ARG A 342 20.26 -19.70 -10.38
CA ARG A 342 21.70 -19.91 -10.33
C ARG A 342 22.22 -20.12 -11.74
N VAL A 343 23.19 -19.32 -12.16
CA VAL A 343 23.92 -19.50 -13.42
C VAL A 343 25.33 -19.89 -13.09
N GLN A 344 25.75 -21.02 -13.61
CA GLN A 344 27.13 -21.46 -13.52
C GLN A 344 27.88 -21.00 -14.77
N GLU A 345 28.95 -20.22 -14.57
CA GLU A 345 29.90 -19.87 -15.63
C GLU A 345 30.63 -21.15 -16.07
N LYS A 346 30.75 -21.35 -17.39
CA LYS A 346 31.59 -22.41 -17.95
C LYS A 346 33.04 -22.01 -17.90
#